data_7cb3c19a1bd9c3426073342bef74f7d2
#
_entry.id   7cb3c19a1bd9c3426073342bef74f7d2
#
_cell.length_a   1.000
_cell.length_b   1.000
_cell.length_c   1.000
_cell.angle_alpha   90.00
_cell.angle_beta   90.00
_cell.angle_gamma   90.00
#
_symmetry.space_group_name_H-M   'P 1'
#
loop_
_entity.id
_entity.type
_entity.pdbx_description
1 polymer ?
#
loop_
_entity_poly.entity_id
_entity_poly.type
_entity_poly.pdbx_seq_one_letter_code
_entity_poly.pdbx_strand_id
1 'polypeptide(L)'
;MNEIRSMTVLPAVRTDVSFVTADGLTLVGELALPEHGEPVGTLLFLHPLPTAGGFMDSHIIRKAANRLPALANIAVLRFNFRGVTSPRGTSDGAFGHGVDERLDFEAALRFIRERGLPNPWVVGWSFGTEVALNHATEHDVAGLILLSPPLHRTSVEALERWNLNDVPIVAVVPEFDDYLPPAQARERFAVVPRLEIIEVEDGKHLWVGETQTTRVLSEIVAKVNPAALPLPTEFV
;
A
#
# COMPACT_ATOMS: atom_id res chain seq x y z
N MET A 1 29.80 -1.21 -4.79
CA MET A 1 28.46 -1.02 -4.19
C MET A 1 27.97 0.37 -4.55
N ASN A 2 26.73 0.50 -4.95
CA ASN A 2 26.11 1.77 -5.33
C ASN A 2 25.09 2.16 -4.26
N GLU A 3 25.15 3.41 -3.80
CA GLU A 3 24.20 3.95 -2.82
C GLU A 3 22.77 3.96 -3.39
N ILE A 4 21.81 3.51 -2.58
CA ILE A 4 20.39 3.53 -2.94
C ILE A 4 19.84 4.94 -2.69
N ARG A 5 19.58 5.68 -3.78
CA ARG A 5 19.10 7.05 -3.78
C ARG A 5 17.66 7.14 -4.25
N SER A 6 17.08 8.33 -4.18
CA SER A 6 15.66 8.60 -4.50
C SER A 6 15.18 8.01 -5.84
N MET A 7 16.01 8.02 -6.86
CA MET A 7 15.67 7.53 -8.21
C MET A 7 16.22 6.13 -8.51
N THR A 8 16.84 5.45 -7.54
CA THR A 8 17.40 4.12 -7.75
C THR A 8 16.30 3.11 -8.06
N VAL A 9 16.50 2.40 -9.16
CA VAL A 9 15.67 1.26 -9.58
C VAL A 9 16.56 0.02 -9.50
N LEU A 10 16.22 -0.90 -8.61
CA LEU A 10 16.94 -2.15 -8.43
C LEU A 10 16.42 -3.23 -9.39
N PRO A 11 17.18 -4.30 -9.63
CA PRO A 11 16.78 -5.39 -10.51
C PRO A 11 15.46 -6.01 -10.09
N ALA A 12 14.55 -6.22 -11.05
CA ALA A 12 13.27 -6.90 -10.86
C ALA A 12 12.63 -7.18 -12.22
N VAL A 13 11.77 -8.18 -12.30
CA VAL A 13 10.93 -8.41 -13.48
C VAL A 13 9.70 -7.51 -13.37
N ARG A 14 9.61 -6.50 -14.23
CA ARG A 14 8.50 -5.52 -14.25
C ARG A 14 7.65 -5.73 -15.48
N THR A 15 6.34 -5.79 -15.28
CA THR A 15 5.36 -5.97 -16.33
C THR A 15 4.25 -4.95 -16.15
N ASP A 16 3.97 -4.15 -17.18
CA ASP A 16 2.75 -3.37 -17.24
C ASP A 16 1.57 -4.33 -17.34
N VAL A 17 0.56 -4.09 -16.52
CA VAL A 17 -0.62 -4.95 -16.43
C VAL A 17 -1.90 -4.13 -16.55
N SER A 18 -2.95 -4.80 -16.99
CA SER A 18 -4.31 -4.28 -16.92
C SER A 18 -5.25 -5.37 -16.41
N PHE A 19 -6.30 -4.96 -15.71
CA PHE A 19 -7.34 -5.86 -15.23
C PHE A 19 -8.69 -5.15 -15.20
N VAL A 20 -9.76 -5.93 -15.30
CA VAL A 20 -11.10 -5.39 -15.47
C VAL A 20 -11.89 -5.51 -14.18
N THR A 21 -12.56 -4.44 -13.78
CA THR A 21 -13.47 -4.41 -12.62
C THR A 21 -14.77 -5.15 -12.89
N ALA A 22 -15.56 -5.42 -11.85
CA ALA A 22 -16.85 -6.09 -12.01
C ALA A 22 -17.88 -5.25 -12.80
N ASP A 23 -17.73 -3.93 -12.81
CA ASP A 23 -18.53 -2.99 -13.58
C ASP A 23 -17.92 -2.67 -14.97
N GLY A 24 -16.90 -3.43 -15.39
CA GLY A 24 -16.37 -3.42 -16.76
C GLY A 24 -15.33 -2.36 -17.07
N LEU A 25 -14.78 -1.68 -16.07
CA LEU A 25 -13.71 -0.69 -16.25
C LEU A 25 -12.35 -1.37 -16.35
N THR A 26 -11.49 -0.90 -17.25
CA THR A 26 -10.10 -1.35 -17.36
C THR A 26 -9.19 -0.48 -16.48
N LEU A 27 -8.47 -1.10 -15.57
CA LEU A 27 -7.50 -0.44 -14.71
C LEU A 27 -6.07 -0.71 -15.19
N VAL A 28 -5.21 0.31 -15.08
CA VAL A 28 -3.79 0.26 -15.48
C VAL A 28 -2.92 0.08 -14.24
N GLY A 29 -1.94 -0.83 -14.32
CA GLY A 29 -1.03 -1.11 -13.22
C GLY A 29 0.34 -1.61 -13.66
N GLU A 30 1.18 -1.93 -12.69
CA GLU A 30 2.47 -2.60 -12.84
C GLU A 30 2.60 -3.68 -11.77
N LEU A 31 3.05 -4.85 -12.20
CA LEU A 31 3.52 -5.91 -11.32
C LEU A 31 5.04 -5.96 -11.37
N ALA A 32 5.69 -5.81 -10.21
CA ALA A 32 7.13 -5.98 -10.05
C ALA A 32 7.40 -7.24 -9.21
N LEU A 33 8.16 -8.17 -9.79
CA LEU A 33 8.54 -9.46 -9.17
C LEU A 33 10.04 -9.50 -8.90
N PRO A 34 10.51 -10.24 -7.89
CA PRO A 34 11.92 -10.58 -7.76
C PRO A 34 12.45 -11.23 -9.06
N GLU A 35 13.72 -10.99 -9.40
CA GLU A 35 14.33 -11.65 -10.58
C GLU A 35 14.53 -13.14 -10.40
N HIS A 36 14.67 -13.58 -9.15
CA HIS A 36 14.96 -14.96 -8.80
C HIS A 36 14.09 -15.45 -7.65
N GLY A 37 13.60 -16.68 -7.77
CA GLY A 37 12.79 -17.33 -6.75
C GLY A 37 11.34 -16.83 -6.68
N GLU A 38 10.56 -17.52 -5.88
CA GLU A 38 9.17 -17.14 -5.60
C GLU A 38 9.16 -16.02 -4.53
N PRO A 39 8.31 -15.01 -4.67
CA PRO A 39 8.18 -13.98 -3.64
C PRO A 39 7.61 -14.58 -2.34
N VAL A 40 8.05 -14.08 -1.20
CA VAL A 40 7.54 -14.52 0.12
C VAL A 40 6.18 -13.94 0.45
N GLY A 41 5.80 -12.85 -0.20
CA GLY A 41 4.52 -12.16 -0.07
C GLY A 41 4.31 -11.15 -1.18
N THR A 42 3.11 -10.63 -1.27
CA THR A 42 2.70 -9.68 -2.31
C THR A 42 2.12 -8.42 -1.68
N LEU A 43 2.65 -7.26 -2.03
CA LEU A 43 2.07 -5.97 -1.65
C LEU A 43 1.09 -5.52 -2.73
N LEU A 44 -0.16 -5.26 -2.32
CA LEU A 44 -1.15 -4.55 -3.11
C LEU A 44 -1.22 -3.11 -2.64
N PHE A 45 -0.70 -2.17 -3.44
CA PHE A 45 -0.72 -0.76 -3.08
C PHE A 45 -1.99 -0.04 -3.54
N LEU A 46 -2.60 0.67 -2.60
CA LEU A 46 -3.73 1.58 -2.80
C LEU A 46 -3.25 3.02 -2.60
N HIS A 47 -3.26 3.81 -3.66
CA HIS A 47 -2.60 5.12 -3.70
C HIS A 47 -3.36 6.24 -2.96
N PRO A 48 -2.70 7.39 -2.67
CA PRO A 48 -3.33 8.57 -2.08
C PRO A 48 -4.47 9.15 -2.93
N LEU A 49 -5.12 10.18 -2.37
CA LEU A 49 -6.31 10.80 -2.96
C LEU A 49 -6.09 11.25 -4.41
N PRO A 50 -6.85 10.70 -5.38
CA PRO A 50 -6.74 11.05 -6.80
C PRO A 50 -6.85 12.54 -7.08
N THR A 51 -7.82 13.21 -6.45
CA THR A 51 -8.08 14.64 -6.65
C THR A 51 -7.00 15.55 -6.05
N ALA A 52 -6.10 15.00 -5.23
CA ALA A 52 -4.91 15.67 -4.72
C ALA A 52 -3.62 15.22 -5.42
N GLY A 53 -3.74 14.60 -6.62
CA GLY A 53 -2.60 14.15 -7.41
C GLY A 53 -2.03 12.80 -6.98
N GLY A 54 -2.79 11.99 -6.24
CA GLY A 54 -2.43 10.61 -5.92
C GLY A 54 -2.57 9.69 -7.13
N PHE A 55 -1.61 8.80 -7.35
CA PHE A 55 -1.59 7.81 -8.43
C PHE A 55 -0.57 6.69 -8.12
N MET A 56 -0.54 5.65 -8.94
CA MET A 56 0.31 4.47 -8.71
C MET A 56 1.81 4.75 -8.60
N ASP A 57 2.30 5.86 -9.17
CA ASP A 57 3.70 6.29 -9.08
C ASP A 57 3.95 7.33 -7.98
N SER A 58 3.00 7.58 -7.06
CA SER A 58 3.25 8.34 -5.84
C SER A 58 4.48 7.80 -5.13
N HIS A 59 5.36 8.68 -4.63
CA HIS A 59 6.79 8.36 -4.46
C HIS A 59 7.11 7.15 -3.53
N ILE A 60 6.34 6.92 -2.46
CA ILE A 60 6.51 5.74 -1.60
C ILE A 60 6.21 4.46 -2.38
N ILE A 61 5.09 4.44 -3.11
CA ILE A 61 4.64 3.29 -3.89
C ILE A 61 5.65 2.95 -4.98
N ARG A 62 6.10 3.98 -5.71
CA ARG A 62 7.13 3.83 -6.75
C ARG A 62 8.45 3.29 -6.16
N LYS A 63 8.89 3.82 -5.01
CA LYS A 63 10.12 3.35 -4.36
C LYS A 63 9.98 1.93 -3.81
N ALA A 64 8.82 1.55 -3.29
CA ALA A 64 8.54 0.18 -2.90
C ALA A 64 8.68 -0.77 -4.10
N ALA A 65 8.01 -0.48 -5.23
CA ALA A 65 8.09 -1.27 -6.44
C ALA A 65 9.51 -1.30 -7.05
N ASN A 66 10.26 -0.21 -6.93
CA ASN A 66 11.62 -0.13 -7.44
C ASN A 66 12.66 -0.87 -6.60
N ARG A 67 12.39 -1.17 -5.33
CA ARG A 67 13.38 -1.65 -4.37
C ARG A 67 13.04 -2.99 -3.72
N LEU A 68 11.81 -3.18 -3.25
CA LEU A 68 11.44 -4.32 -2.42
C LEU A 68 11.51 -5.68 -3.12
N PRO A 69 11.27 -5.81 -4.43
CA PRO A 69 11.51 -7.08 -5.09
C PRO A 69 12.95 -7.57 -4.94
N ALA A 70 13.93 -6.68 -5.12
CA ALA A 70 15.36 -7.01 -4.97
C ALA A 70 15.81 -7.11 -3.51
N LEU A 71 15.35 -6.20 -2.64
CA LEU A 71 15.86 -6.09 -1.28
C LEU A 71 15.19 -7.06 -0.30
N ALA A 72 13.94 -7.44 -0.56
CA ALA A 72 13.14 -8.17 0.41
C ALA A 72 12.40 -9.37 -0.19
N ASN A 73 12.65 -9.74 -1.44
CA ASN A 73 11.98 -10.85 -2.12
C ASN A 73 10.44 -10.76 -2.04
N ILE A 74 9.89 -9.56 -2.27
CA ILE A 74 8.45 -9.26 -2.17
C ILE A 74 7.92 -8.85 -3.54
N ALA A 75 6.80 -9.43 -3.99
CA ALA A 75 6.08 -8.95 -5.17
C ALA A 75 5.35 -7.64 -4.85
N VAL A 76 5.31 -6.71 -5.80
CA VAL A 76 4.61 -5.43 -5.65
C VAL A 76 3.66 -5.23 -6.82
N LEU A 77 2.35 -5.20 -6.54
CA LEU A 77 1.31 -4.74 -7.45
C LEU A 77 0.90 -3.32 -7.08
N ARG A 78 1.01 -2.41 -8.03
CA ARG A 78 0.52 -1.04 -7.94
C ARG A 78 -0.33 -0.71 -9.16
N PHE A 79 -1.37 0.07 -8.98
CA PHE A 79 -2.29 0.40 -10.05
C PHE A 79 -2.92 1.78 -9.83
N ASN A 80 -3.47 2.36 -10.89
CA ASN A 80 -4.29 3.56 -10.81
C ASN A 80 -5.73 3.19 -10.51
N PHE A 81 -6.34 3.78 -9.48
CA PHE A 81 -7.79 3.73 -9.30
C PHE A 81 -8.52 4.27 -10.52
N ARG A 82 -9.81 3.99 -10.63
CA ARG A 82 -10.70 4.50 -11.69
C ARG A 82 -10.54 6.00 -11.93
N GLY A 83 -10.50 6.40 -13.19
CA GLY A 83 -10.37 7.79 -13.62
C GLY A 83 -8.99 8.42 -13.42
N VAL A 84 -7.99 7.68 -12.92
CA VAL A 84 -6.65 8.20 -12.64
C VAL A 84 -5.74 8.00 -13.85
N THR A 85 -4.99 9.06 -14.19
CA THR A 85 -3.96 9.07 -15.24
C THR A 85 -2.56 9.07 -14.64
N SER A 86 -1.67 8.29 -15.22
CA SER A 86 -0.22 8.28 -14.93
C SER A 86 0.58 8.23 -16.23
N PRO A 87 1.92 8.33 -16.19
CA PRO A 87 2.76 8.09 -17.36
C PRO A 87 2.59 6.71 -18.00
N ARG A 88 1.99 5.75 -17.28
CA ARG A 88 1.75 4.38 -17.75
C ARG A 88 0.38 4.21 -18.43
N GLY A 89 -0.47 5.21 -18.39
CA GLY A 89 -1.81 5.19 -18.97
C GLY A 89 -2.88 5.70 -18.03
N THR A 90 -4.12 5.62 -18.49
CA THR A 90 -5.32 6.06 -17.76
C THR A 90 -6.19 4.86 -17.44
N SER A 91 -6.60 4.70 -16.20
CA SER A 91 -7.68 3.79 -15.81
C SER A 91 -9.02 4.37 -16.18
N ASP A 92 -9.92 3.52 -16.69
CA ASP A 92 -11.27 3.93 -17.09
C ASP A 92 -12.09 4.47 -15.89
N GLY A 93 -13.21 5.12 -16.20
CA GLY A 93 -14.17 5.60 -15.22
C GLY A 93 -13.82 6.96 -14.60
N ALA A 94 -14.31 7.19 -13.40
CA ALA A 94 -14.13 8.44 -12.65
C ALA A 94 -14.03 8.17 -11.15
N PHE A 95 -13.46 9.11 -10.40
CA PHE A 95 -13.31 9.03 -8.95
C PHE A 95 -14.63 8.77 -8.24
N GLY A 96 -14.73 7.67 -7.51
CA GLY A 96 -15.91 7.16 -6.81
C GLY A 96 -15.98 7.50 -5.32
N HIS A 97 -15.20 8.48 -4.87
CA HIS A 97 -15.20 8.99 -3.49
C HIS A 97 -14.91 7.96 -2.38
N GLY A 98 -14.26 6.84 -2.73
CA GLY A 98 -13.94 5.75 -1.80
C GLY A 98 -15.02 4.65 -1.74
N VAL A 99 -16.09 4.79 -2.51
CA VAL A 99 -17.19 3.81 -2.59
C VAL A 99 -16.96 2.86 -3.76
N ASP A 100 -16.85 3.40 -4.97
CA ASP A 100 -16.70 2.59 -6.18
C ASP A 100 -15.28 2.01 -6.31
N GLU A 101 -14.27 2.61 -5.66
CA GLU A 101 -12.92 2.06 -5.57
C GLU A 101 -12.89 0.68 -4.87
N ARG A 102 -13.98 0.24 -4.25
CA ARG A 102 -14.17 -1.15 -3.82
C ARG A 102 -14.00 -2.12 -4.98
N LEU A 103 -14.63 -1.84 -6.12
CA LEU A 103 -14.55 -2.71 -7.30
C LEU A 103 -13.13 -2.75 -7.90
N ASP A 104 -12.39 -1.65 -7.77
CA ASP A 104 -11.00 -1.57 -8.21
C ASP A 104 -10.09 -2.43 -7.32
N PHE A 105 -10.25 -2.32 -6.01
CA PHE A 105 -9.55 -3.14 -5.02
C PHE A 105 -9.84 -4.63 -5.23
N GLU A 106 -11.12 -5.01 -5.37
CA GLU A 106 -11.54 -6.39 -5.62
C GLU A 106 -10.94 -6.96 -6.91
N ALA A 107 -10.88 -6.14 -7.98
CA ALA A 107 -10.28 -6.55 -9.25
C ALA A 107 -8.76 -6.76 -9.11
N ALA A 108 -8.06 -5.88 -8.40
CA ALA A 108 -6.63 -6.02 -8.13
C ALA A 108 -6.31 -7.25 -7.27
N LEU A 109 -7.12 -7.53 -6.25
CA LEU A 109 -6.96 -8.70 -5.40
C LEU A 109 -7.25 -9.99 -6.17
N ARG A 110 -8.28 -10.01 -7.03
CA ARG A 110 -8.55 -11.12 -7.94
C ARG A 110 -7.36 -11.37 -8.88
N PHE A 111 -6.79 -10.33 -9.47
CA PHE A 111 -5.61 -10.44 -10.32
C PHE A 111 -4.42 -11.11 -9.60
N ILE A 112 -4.17 -10.76 -8.33
CA ILE A 112 -3.13 -11.41 -7.49
C ILE A 112 -3.42 -12.91 -7.35
N ARG A 113 -4.67 -13.28 -7.03
CA ARG A 113 -5.09 -14.67 -6.83
C ARG A 113 -4.99 -15.49 -8.12
N GLU A 114 -5.45 -14.95 -9.24
CA GLU A 114 -5.40 -15.63 -10.55
C GLU A 114 -3.97 -15.89 -11.01
N ARG A 115 -3.00 -15.10 -10.55
CA ARG A 115 -1.57 -15.29 -10.80
C ARG A 115 -0.87 -16.20 -9.78
N GLY A 116 -1.58 -16.68 -8.78
CA GLY A 116 -1.01 -17.51 -7.73
C GLY A 116 0.02 -16.82 -6.86
N LEU A 117 -0.03 -15.48 -6.78
CA LEU A 117 0.91 -14.70 -5.96
C LEU A 117 0.61 -14.89 -4.47
N PRO A 118 1.64 -15.14 -3.63
CA PRO A 118 1.43 -15.54 -2.24
C PRO A 118 1.13 -14.37 -1.31
N ASN A 119 0.44 -14.66 -0.21
CA ASN A 119 0.31 -13.83 0.97
C ASN A 119 0.04 -12.34 0.66
N PRO A 120 -1.13 -11.97 0.09
CA PRO A 120 -1.44 -10.60 -0.28
C PRO A 120 -1.57 -9.71 0.96
N TRP A 121 -0.68 -8.74 1.11
CA TRP A 121 -0.75 -7.64 2.07
C TRP A 121 -1.29 -6.39 1.38
N VAL A 122 -2.33 -5.78 1.93
CA VAL A 122 -2.87 -4.53 1.42
C VAL A 122 -2.16 -3.36 2.08
N VAL A 123 -1.52 -2.52 1.28
CA VAL A 123 -0.83 -1.31 1.75
C VAL A 123 -1.57 -0.09 1.22
N GLY A 124 -2.33 0.57 2.08
CA GLY A 124 -2.98 1.82 1.76
C GLY A 124 -2.11 3.02 2.16
N TRP A 125 -2.12 4.07 1.37
CA TRP A 125 -1.55 5.36 1.77
C TRP A 125 -2.61 6.46 1.70
N SER A 126 -2.80 7.21 2.82
CA SER A 126 -3.80 8.27 2.92
C SER A 126 -5.20 7.76 2.51
N PHE A 127 -5.81 8.29 1.47
CA PHE A 127 -7.09 7.82 0.92
C PHE A 127 -7.11 6.28 0.69
N GLY A 128 -6.01 5.70 0.22
CA GLY A 128 -5.91 4.25 0.03
C GLY A 128 -6.09 3.45 1.32
N THR A 129 -5.82 4.04 2.50
CA THR A 129 -6.10 3.39 3.79
C THR A 129 -7.60 3.28 4.06
N GLU A 130 -8.36 4.29 3.64
CA GLU A 130 -9.82 4.30 3.81
C GLU A 130 -10.48 3.26 2.90
N VAL A 131 -10.00 3.12 1.64
CA VAL A 131 -10.44 2.05 0.75
C VAL A 131 -10.14 0.67 1.37
N ALA A 132 -8.93 0.46 1.89
CA ALA A 132 -8.56 -0.79 2.56
C ALA A 132 -9.46 -1.06 3.78
N LEU A 133 -9.61 -0.10 4.69
CA LEU A 133 -10.40 -0.25 5.91
C LEU A 133 -11.88 -0.53 5.63
N ASN A 134 -12.45 0.13 4.63
CA ASN A 134 -13.86 0.00 4.31
C ASN A 134 -14.21 -1.29 3.56
N HIS A 135 -13.26 -1.86 2.80
CA HIS A 135 -13.59 -2.89 1.83
C HIS A 135 -12.80 -4.20 1.94
N ALA A 136 -11.69 -4.26 2.71
CA ALA A 136 -10.89 -5.48 2.75
C ALA A 136 -11.31 -6.50 3.82
N THR A 137 -12.23 -6.18 4.73
CA THR A 137 -12.65 -7.05 5.84
C THR A 137 -13.22 -8.41 5.43
N GLU A 138 -13.82 -8.49 4.25
CA GLU A 138 -14.49 -9.69 3.74
C GLU A 138 -13.58 -10.52 2.81
N HIS A 139 -12.32 -10.13 2.68
CA HIS A 139 -11.38 -10.74 1.75
C HIS A 139 -10.25 -11.46 2.49
N ASP A 140 -9.79 -12.56 1.88
CA ASP A 140 -8.62 -13.28 2.33
C ASP A 140 -7.35 -12.50 1.95
N VAL A 141 -6.81 -11.78 2.94
CA VAL A 141 -5.56 -11.02 2.87
C VAL A 141 -4.68 -11.38 4.05
N ALA A 142 -3.37 -11.36 3.86
CA ALA A 142 -2.41 -11.68 4.90
C ALA A 142 -2.30 -10.58 5.98
N GLY A 143 -2.65 -9.35 5.64
CA GLY A 143 -2.65 -8.22 6.56
C GLY A 143 -2.91 -6.88 5.89
N LEU A 144 -3.09 -5.84 6.73
CA LEU A 144 -3.20 -4.45 6.31
C LEU A 144 -2.07 -3.62 6.88
N ILE A 145 -1.51 -2.74 6.05
CA ILE A 145 -0.56 -1.70 6.45
C ILE A 145 -1.13 -0.36 6.01
N LEU A 146 -1.39 0.51 6.96
CA LEU A 146 -2.05 1.80 6.76
C LEU A 146 -1.04 2.92 6.95
N LEU A 147 -0.63 3.57 5.86
CA LEU A 147 0.32 4.68 5.88
C LEU A 147 -0.45 6.01 5.97
N SER A 148 -0.24 6.76 7.05
CA SER A 148 -0.89 8.06 7.29
C SER A 148 -2.43 8.00 7.10
N PRO A 149 -3.17 7.16 7.85
CA PRO A 149 -4.62 7.03 7.69
C PRO A 149 -5.36 8.30 8.16
N PRO A 150 -6.13 9.01 7.31
CA PRO A 150 -6.82 10.24 7.72
C PRO A 150 -8.19 9.98 8.37
N LEU A 151 -8.81 8.83 8.12
CA LEU A 151 -10.13 8.40 8.61
C LEU A 151 -11.28 9.39 8.33
N HIS A 152 -11.24 10.09 7.18
CA HIS A 152 -12.31 11.02 6.79
C HIS A 152 -13.54 10.30 6.24
N ARG A 153 -13.34 9.12 5.62
CA ARG A 153 -14.37 8.30 4.94
C ARG A 153 -14.59 6.95 5.63
N THR A 154 -13.94 6.74 6.78
CA THR A 154 -14.07 5.49 7.54
C THR A 154 -14.85 5.76 8.82
N SER A 155 -16.03 5.13 8.93
CA SER A 155 -16.88 5.25 10.12
C SER A 155 -16.37 4.36 11.26
N VAL A 156 -16.89 4.59 12.46
CA VAL A 156 -16.62 3.73 13.63
C VAL A 156 -17.08 2.30 13.35
N GLU A 157 -18.26 2.13 12.77
CA GLU A 157 -18.81 0.81 12.43
C GLU A 157 -17.95 0.07 11.40
N ALA A 158 -17.34 0.79 10.46
CA ALA A 158 -16.39 0.20 9.50
C ALA A 158 -15.12 -0.30 10.20
N LEU A 159 -14.63 0.42 11.21
CA LEU A 159 -13.52 0.00 12.04
C LEU A 159 -13.88 -1.21 12.91
N GLU A 160 -15.04 -1.19 13.56
CA GLU A 160 -15.50 -2.27 14.45
C GLU A 160 -15.65 -3.62 13.72
N ARG A 161 -15.96 -3.62 12.41
CA ARG A 161 -16.03 -4.85 11.62
C ARG A 161 -14.70 -5.63 11.63
N TRP A 162 -13.58 -4.94 11.80
CA TRP A 162 -12.27 -5.58 11.89
C TRP A 162 -12.09 -6.46 13.13
N ASN A 163 -12.93 -6.32 14.15
CA ASN A 163 -12.93 -7.20 15.32
C ASN A 163 -13.53 -8.60 15.03
N LEU A 164 -14.11 -8.80 13.84
CA LEU A 164 -14.72 -10.07 13.43
C LEU A 164 -13.74 -11.04 12.76
N ASN A 165 -12.50 -10.62 12.54
CA ASN A 165 -11.45 -11.46 11.96
C ASN A 165 -10.10 -11.23 12.68
N ASP A 166 -9.11 -12.09 12.42
CA ASP A 166 -7.79 -12.06 13.05
C ASP A 166 -6.69 -11.48 12.13
N VAL A 167 -7.07 -10.86 11.01
CA VAL A 167 -6.11 -10.26 10.08
C VAL A 167 -5.30 -9.17 10.78
N PRO A 168 -3.95 -9.23 10.78
CA PRO A 168 -3.11 -8.20 11.39
C PRO A 168 -3.29 -6.86 10.69
N ILE A 169 -3.42 -5.78 11.49
CA ILE A 169 -3.56 -4.41 11.01
C ILE A 169 -2.53 -3.54 11.69
N VAL A 170 -1.77 -2.82 10.90
CA VAL A 170 -0.74 -1.89 11.37
C VAL A 170 -0.97 -0.51 10.78
N ALA A 171 -1.07 0.50 11.62
CA ALA A 171 -1.11 1.90 11.22
C ALA A 171 0.26 2.55 11.47
N VAL A 172 0.91 2.99 10.41
CA VAL A 172 2.15 3.76 10.48
C VAL A 172 1.77 5.24 10.41
N VAL A 173 1.89 5.92 11.54
CA VAL A 173 1.39 7.27 11.74
C VAL A 173 2.56 8.22 11.93
N PRO A 174 2.72 9.24 11.06
CA PRO A 174 3.79 10.22 11.23
C PRO A 174 3.49 11.15 12.41
N GLU A 175 4.53 11.54 13.15
CA GLU A 175 4.41 12.41 14.32
C GLU A 175 3.68 13.73 13.99
N PHE A 176 4.04 14.31 12.84
CA PHE A 176 3.48 15.59 12.37
C PHE A 176 2.49 15.36 11.22
N ASP A 177 1.53 14.43 11.40
CA ASP A 177 0.46 14.24 10.43
C ASP A 177 -0.55 15.38 10.51
N ASP A 178 -0.83 16.02 9.37
CA ASP A 178 -1.75 17.16 9.29
C ASP A 178 -3.23 16.75 9.47
N TYR A 179 -3.55 15.47 9.32
CA TYR A 179 -4.94 14.95 9.34
C TYR A 179 -5.24 14.15 10.60
N LEU A 180 -4.37 13.24 11.00
CA LEU A 180 -4.57 12.35 12.14
C LEU A 180 -3.25 12.08 12.87
N PRO A 181 -2.79 13.00 13.74
CA PRO A 181 -1.57 12.80 14.52
C PRO A 181 -1.72 11.63 15.51
N PRO A 182 -0.59 11.05 16.02
CA PRO A 182 -0.58 9.80 16.76
C PRO A 182 -1.55 9.73 17.95
N ALA A 183 -1.70 10.80 18.71
CA ALA A 183 -2.63 10.82 19.85
C ALA A 183 -4.09 10.63 19.42
N GLN A 184 -4.51 11.32 18.35
CA GLN A 184 -5.85 11.17 17.77
C GLN A 184 -6.02 9.82 17.08
N ALA A 185 -4.96 9.30 16.44
CA ALA A 185 -4.98 7.96 15.85
C ALA A 185 -5.25 6.89 16.92
N ARG A 186 -4.57 6.95 18.07
CA ARG A 186 -4.83 6.05 19.20
C ARG A 186 -6.27 6.12 19.70
N GLU A 187 -6.83 7.31 19.79
CA GLU A 187 -8.25 7.49 20.20
C GLU A 187 -9.20 6.88 19.15
N ARG A 188 -9.01 7.23 17.88
CA ARG A 188 -9.91 6.78 16.80
C ARG A 188 -9.82 5.27 16.55
N PHE A 189 -8.63 4.66 16.66
CA PHE A 189 -8.45 3.22 16.51
C PHE A 189 -8.69 2.41 17.80
N ALA A 190 -9.00 3.03 18.92
CA ALA A 190 -9.28 2.32 20.18
C ALA A 190 -10.42 1.29 20.06
N VAL A 191 -11.33 1.46 19.11
CA VAL A 191 -12.40 0.50 18.79
C VAL A 191 -11.89 -0.79 18.13
N VAL A 192 -10.60 -0.84 17.71
CA VAL A 192 -9.93 -2.02 17.16
C VAL A 192 -8.71 -2.35 18.02
N PRO A 193 -8.86 -2.98 19.20
CA PRO A 193 -7.80 -3.12 20.20
C PRO A 193 -6.55 -3.87 19.72
N ARG A 194 -6.67 -4.71 18.70
CA ARG A 194 -5.55 -5.48 18.12
C ARG A 194 -4.78 -4.72 17.03
N LEU A 195 -5.26 -3.54 16.60
CA LEU A 195 -4.55 -2.72 15.63
C LEU A 195 -3.28 -2.16 16.29
N GLU A 196 -2.15 -2.40 15.66
CA GLU A 196 -0.86 -1.85 16.08
C GLU A 196 -0.68 -0.44 15.52
N ILE A 197 -0.26 0.50 16.35
CA ILE A 197 0.09 1.86 15.91
C ILE A 197 1.59 2.03 16.05
N ILE A 198 2.27 2.31 14.94
CA ILE A 198 3.68 2.66 14.87
C ILE A 198 3.77 4.16 14.62
N GLU A 199 4.24 4.89 15.61
CA GLU A 199 4.54 6.30 15.50
C GLU A 199 5.93 6.51 14.90
N VAL A 200 6.04 7.40 13.92
CA VAL A 200 7.31 7.70 13.26
C VAL A 200 7.71 9.14 13.54
N GLU A 201 8.79 9.29 14.33
CA GLU A 201 9.38 10.58 14.68
C GLU A 201 9.75 11.39 13.43
N ASP A 202 9.62 12.71 13.51
CA ASP A 202 9.88 13.66 12.42
C ASP A 202 9.12 13.38 11.12
N GLY A 203 8.19 12.41 11.14
CA GLY A 203 7.37 12.05 9.98
C GLY A 203 6.31 13.10 9.68
N LYS A 204 6.01 13.29 8.41
CA LYS A 204 4.88 14.07 7.89
C LYS A 204 4.03 13.23 6.95
N HIS A 205 2.79 13.63 6.72
CA HIS A 205 1.79 12.91 5.94
C HIS A 205 2.31 12.33 4.61
N LEU A 206 3.18 13.06 3.93
CA LEU A 206 3.69 12.68 2.62
C LEU A 206 5.01 11.90 2.66
N TRP A 207 5.62 11.61 3.82
CA TRP A 207 6.83 10.80 3.96
C TRP A 207 8.00 11.29 3.09
N VAL A 208 8.21 12.60 3.00
CA VAL A 208 9.22 13.22 2.12
C VAL A 208 10.63 12.95 2.66
N GLY A 209 11.54 12.62 1.77
CA GLY A 209 12.96 12.34 2.07
C GLY A 209 13.30 10.85 2.12
N GLU A 210 14.60 10.51 1.95
CA GLU A 210 15.05 9.12 1.94
C GLU A 210 14.96 8.48 3.33
N THR A 211 15.26 9.23 4.40
CA THR A 211 15.15 8.73 5.77
C THR A 211 13.72 8.26 6.06
N GLN A 212 12.71 9.09 5.75
CA GLN A 212 11.31 8.72 5.95
C GLN A 212 10.87 7.58 5.03
N THR A 213 11.33 7.60 3.78
CA THR A 213 11.07 6.48 2.84
C THR A 213 11.63 5.16 3.36
N THR A 214 12.90 5.15 3.77
CA THR A 214 13.56 3.95 4.29
C THR A 214 12.85 3.44 5.55
N ARG A 215 12.44 4.35 6.44
CA ARG A 215 11.66 4.00 7.63
C ARG A 215 10.34 3.32 7.26
N VAL A 216 9.54 3.90 6.37
CA VAL A 216 8.25 3.32 5.93
C VAL A 216 8.45 1.97 5.25
N LEU A 217 9.44 1.84 4.35
CA LEU A 217 9.71 0.56 3.69
C LEU A 217 10.18 -0.51 4.68
N SER A 218 10.96 -0.12 5.70
CA SER A 218 11.40 -1.05 6.76
C SER A 218 10.21 -1.53 7.61
N GLU A 219 9.25 -0.66 7.93
CA GLU A 219 8.03 -1.07 8.64
C GLU A 219 7.17 -2.05 7.82
N ILE A 220 7.05 -1.81 6.51
CA ILE A 220 6.37 -2.75 5.61
C ILE A 220 7.09 -4.10 5.61
N VAL A 221 8.41 -4.10 5.43
CA VAL A 221 9.20 -5.34 5.38
C VAL A 221 9.18 -6.07 6.72
N ALA A 222 9.17 -5.37 7.86
CA ALA A 222 9.05 -5.97 9.18
C ALA A 222 7.80 -6.85 9.34
N LYS A 223 6.73 -6.54 8.60
CA LYS A 223 5.47 -7.31 8.65
C LYS A 223 5.43 -8.44 7.61
N VAL A 224 6.03 -8.23 6.45
CA VAL A 224 5.91 -9.16 5.31
C VAL A 224 7.08 -10.15 5.22
N ASN A 225 8.30 -9.66 5.41
CA ASN A 225 9.53 -10.48 5.41
C ASN A 225 10.58 -9.93 6.40
N PRO A 226 10.39 -10.11 7.72
CA PRO A 226 11.30 -9.57 8.73
C PRO A 226 12.74 -10.08 8.59
N ALA A 227 12.95 -11.24 7.95
CA ALA A 227 14.29 -11.79 7.72
C ALA A 227 15.14 -10.95 6.74
N ALA A 228 14.52 -10.05 5.95
CA ALA A 228 15.21 -9.16 5.03
C ALA A 228 15.68 -7.85 5.70
N LEU A 229 15.46 -7.67 7.00
CA LEU A 229 15.90 -6.48 7.73
C LEU A 229 17.28 -6.68 8.38
N PRO A 230 18.07 -5.59 8.54
CA PRO A 230 17.79 -4.23 8.06
C PRO A 230 17.90 -4.10 6.54
N LEU A 231 17.07 -3.24 5.93
CA LEU A 231 17.20 -2.97 4.50
C LEU A 231 18.55 -2.31 4.21
N PRO A 232 19.33 -2.80 3.23
CA PRO A 232 20.60 -2.21 2.88
C PRO A 232 20.43 -0.81 2.27
N THR A 233 21.39 0.06 2.51
CA THR A 233 21.50 1.40 1.90
C THR A 233 22.32 1.41 0.62
N GLU A 234 22.96 0.29 0.29
CA GLU A 234 23.78 0.08 -0.91
C GLU A 234 23.38 -1.23 -1.59
N PHE A 235 23.57 -1.30 -2.90
CA PHE A 235 23.33 -2.48 -3.72
C PHE A 235 24.51 -2.76 -4.65
N VAL A 236 24.80 -4.05 -4.90
CA VAL A 236 25.91 -4.51 -5.76
C VAL A 236 25.48 -4.59 -7.21
#